data_8d649b5c4d45370206a6f390b882b0c0
#
_entry.id   8d649b5c4d45370206a6f390b882b0c0
#
_cell.length_a   1.000
_cell.length_b   1.000
_cell.length_c   1.000
_cell.angle_alpha   90.00
_cell.angle_beta   90.00
_cell.angle_gamma   90.00
#
_symmetry.space_group_name_H-M   'P 1'
#
loop_
_entity.id
_entity.type
_entity.pdbx_description
1 polymer ?
#
loop_
_entity_poly.entity_id
_entity_poly.type
_entity_poly.pdbx_seq_one_letter_code
_entity_poly.pdbx_strand_id
1 'polypeptide(L)'
;MSRDELLHEIDAGVDFWGYENEQELVGVMGIQEVKDVALIRHAYVRTTKRNHGIGGALLAALCQETKRPILVGTWAAATWAIRFYQKRGFQLVPNGEKDELLRKYWAIPQRQIETSVVLADRKWLQGGR
;
A
#
# COMPACT_ATOMS: atom_id res chain seq x y z
N MET A 1 9.72 8.84 8.00
CA MET A 1 8.62 9.82 8.09
C MET A 1 8.75 10.58 9.40
N SER A 2 8.64 11.89 9.35
CA SER A 2 8.70 12.71 10.56
C SER A 2 7.42 12.58 11.37
N ARG A 3 7.46 13.06 12.63
CA ARG A 3 6.26 13.08 13.49
C ARG A 3 5.15 13.92 12.87
N ASP A 4 5.50 15.09 12.32
CA ASP A 4 4.50 16.00 11.74
C ASP A 4 3.88 15.39 10.50
N GLU A 5 4.66 14.71 9.65
CA GLU A 5 4.13 14.00 8.50
C GLU A 5 3.20 12.87 8.93
N LEU A 6 3.57 12.12 9.99
CA LEU A 6 2.73 11.05 10.52
C LEU A 6 1.40 11.58 11.01
N LEU A 7 1.41 12.68 11.79
CA LEU A 7 0.18 13.30 12.29
C LEU A 7 -0.69 13.81 11.16
N HIS A 8 -0.07 14.38 10.12
CA HIS A 8 -0.79 14.83 8.94
C HIS A 8 -1.50 13.67 8.23
N GLU A 9 -0.82 12.55 8.08
CA GLU A 9 -1.40 11.37 7.43
C GLU A 9 -2.54 10.77 8.25
N ILE A 10 -2.41 10.74 9.56
CA ILE A 10 -3.48 10.27 10.45
C ILE A 10 -4.70 11.18 10.32
N ASP A 11 -4.51 12.48 10.30
CA ASP A 11 -5.59 13.45 10.11
C ASP A 11 -6.26 13.29 8.75
N ALA A 12 -5.52 12.86 7.74
CA ALA A 12 -6.03 12.58 6.40
C ALA A 12 -6.76 11.24 6.29
N GLY A 13 -6.84 10.47 7.36
CA GLY A 13 -7.59 9.21 7.40
C GLY A 13 -6.77 7.96 7.20
N VAL A 14 -5.45 8.04 7.33
CA VAL A 14 -4.60 6.84 7.26
C VAL A 14 -4.55 6.16 8.61
N ASP A 15 -4.93 4.90 8.66
CA ASP A 15 -4.80 4.06 9.86
C ASP A 15 -3.47 3.30 9.76
N PHE A 16 -2.62 3.48 10.78
CA PHE A 16 -1.32 2.82 10.83
C PHE A 16 -1.34 1.62 11.75
N TRP A 17 -0.75 0.53 11.26
CA TRP A 17 -0.56 -0.70 12.03
C TRP A 17 0.93 -0.95 12.19
N GLY A 18 1.34 -1.26 13.39
CA GLY A 18 2.72 -1.54 13.72
C GLY A 18 2.94 -3.00 14.07
N TYR A 19 4.13 -3.49 13.81
CA TYR A 19 4.56 -4.81 14.24
C TYR A 19 5.68 -4.63 15.27
N GLU A 20 5.45 -5.08 16.49
CA GLU A 20 6.43 -4.99 17.56
C GLU A 20 7.08 -6.34 17.81
N ASN A 21 8.38 -6.30 18.06
CA ASN A 21 9.17 -7.47 18.45
C ASN A 21 10.08 -7.05 19.59
N GLU A 22 9.95 -7.73 20.73
CA GLU A 22 10.76 -7.43 21.93
C GLU A 22 10.63 -5.95 22.35
N GLN A 23 9.40 -5.41 22.31
CA GLN A 23 9.08 -4.03 22.66
C GLN A 23 9.65 -3.00 21.68
N GLU A 24 10.10 -3.44 20.52
CA GLU A 24 10.65 -2.57 19.50
C GLU A 24 9.76 -2.59 18.26
N LEU A 25 9.45 -1.41 17.72
CA LEU A 25 8.66 -1.29 16.50
C LEU A 25 9.55 -1.61 15.30
N VAL A 26 9.27 -2.69 14.60
CA VAL A 26 10.10 -3.17 13.50
C VAL A 26 9.45 -3.04 12.14
N GLY A 27 8.16 -2.74 12.08
CA GLY A 27 7.47 -2.54 10.82
C GLY A 27 6.20 -1.72 11.01
N VAL A 28 5.81 -0.98 9.98
CA VAL A 28 4.53 -0.25 9.95
C VAL A 28 3.94 -0.36 8.56
N MET A 29 2.62 -0.30 8.50
CA MET A 29 1.90 -0.23 7.24
C MET A 29 0.60 0.54 7.48
N GLY A 30 0.29 1.47 6.58
CA GLY A 30 -0.93 2.26 6.69
C GLY A 30 -1.98 1.81 5.69
N ILE A 31 -3.25 2.01 6.06
CA ILE A 31 -4.38 1.81 5.16
C ILE A 31 -5.27 3.04 5.23
N GLN A 32 -5.71 3.51 4.06
CA GLN A 32 -6.57 4.67 3.95
C GLN A 32 -7.75 4.34 3.05
N GLU A 33 -8.97 4.54 3.54
CA GLU A 33 -10.15 4.38 2.70
C GLU A 33 -10.37 5.67 1.91
N VAL A 34 -10.40 5.55 0.59
CA VAL A 34 -10.60 6.68 -0.32
C VAL A 34 -11.70 6.31 -1.31
N LYS A 35 -12.80 7.04 -1.29
CA LYS A 35 -13.95 6.76 -2.16
C LYS A 35 -14.41 5.32 -2.00
N ASP A 36 -14.29 4.52 -3.05
CA ASP A 36 -14.77 3.14 -3.06
C ASP A 36 -13.66 2.09 -2.88
N VAL A 37 -12.43 2.53 -2.60
CA VAL A 37 -11.29 1.63 -2.43
C VAL A 37 -10.56 1.90 -1.12
N ALA A 38 -9.64 1.00 -0.78
CA ALA A 38 -8.66 1.21 0.28
C ALA A 38 -7.27 1.22 -0.32
N LEU A 39 -6.42 2.13 0.13
CA LEU A 39 -5.05 2.26 -0.36
C LEU A 39 -4.09 1.81 0.72
N ILE A 40 -3.10 1.00 0.36
CA ILE A 40 -1.97 0.71 1.24
C ILE A 40 -0.99 1.86 1.14
N ARG A 41 -0.61 2.42 2.30
CA ARG A 41 0.24 3.60 2.37
C ARG A 41 1.40 3.37 3.33
N HIS A 42 2.56 3.92 2.99
CA HIS A 42 3.70 4.02 3.92
C HIS A 42 4.14 2.67 4.52
N ALA A 43 4.23 1.64 3.68
CA ALA A 43 4.70 0.33 4.12
C ALA A 43 6.21 0.36 4.36
N TYR A 44 6.63 -0.06 5.55
CA TYR A 44 8.05 -0.07 5.93
C TYR A 44 8.34 -1.21 6.91
N VAL A 45 9.45 -1.89 6.69
CA VAL A 45 10.00 -2.87 7.63
C VAL A 45 11.48 -2.57 7.79
N ARG A 46 11.98 -2.60 9.03
CA ARG A 46 13.40 -2.38 9.29
C ARG A 46 14.25 -3.32 8.46
N THR A 47 15.34 -2.81 7.89
CA THR A 47 16.23 -3.56 7.02
C THR A 47 16.73 -4.85 7.67
N THR A 48 17.08 -4.80 8.96
CA THR A 48 17.57 -5.96 9.71
C THR A 48 16.48 -7.00 9.96
N LYS A 49 15.22 -6.66 9.75
CA LYS A 49 14.09 -7.58 9.98
C LYS A 49 13.37 -7.98 8.70
N ARG A 50 13.91 -7.63 7.54
CA ARG A 50 13.35 -8.08 6.26
C ARG A 50 13.47 -9.58 6.12
N ASN A 51 12.55 -10.19 5.39
CA ASN A 51 12.47 -11.64 5.17
C ASN A 51 12.08 -12.45 6.40
N HIS A 52 11.51 -11.80 7.42
CA HIS A 52 11.00 -12.45 8.61
C HIS A 52 9.47 -12.56 8.62
N GLY A 53 8.82 -12.30 7.47
CA GLY A 53 7.38 -12.40 7.37
C GLY A 53 6.61 -11.23 7.98
N ILE A 54 7.28 -10.18 8.43
CA ILE A 54 6.65 -9.04 9.10
C ILE A 54 5.74 -8.28 8.14
N GLY A 55 6.24 -7.96 6.94
CA GLY A 55 5.45 -7.27 5.92
C GLY A 55 4.20 -8.05 5.53
N GLY A 56 4.35 -9.37 5.37
CA GLY A 56 3.22 -10.24 5.06
C GLY A 56 2.18 -10.29 6.16
N ALA A 57 2.62 -10.33 7.42
CA ALA A 57 1.72 -10.31 8.57
C ALA A 57 0.94 -9.00 8.66
N LEU A 58 1.63 -7.87 8.45
CA LEU A 58 0.97 -6.56 8.44
C LEU A 58 -0.05 -6.46 7.31
N LEU A 59 0.33 -6.86 6.10
CA LEU A 59 -0.57 -6.80 4.95
C LEU A 59 -1.80 -7.69 5.18
N ALA A 60 -1.62 -8.90 5.70
CA ALA A 60 -2.73 -9.79 6.00
C ALA A 60 -3.70 -9.18 7.01
N ALA A 61 -3.17 -8.53 8.06
CA ALA A 61 -4.00 -7.87 9.05
C ALA A 61 -4.80 -6.71 8.43
N LEU A 62 -4.15 -5.89 7.61
CA LEU A 62 -4.82 -4.75 6.96
C LEU A 62 -5.89 -5.21 5.98
N CYS A 63 -5.64 -6.28 5.25
CA CYS A 63 -6.63 -6.81 4.29
C CYS A 63 -7.91 -7.27 4.97
N GLN A 64 -7.85 -7.63 6.25
CA GLN A 64 -9.02 -8.02 7.02
C GLN A 64 -9.79 -6.82 7.58
N GLU A 65 -9.19 -5.64 7.61
CA GLU A 65 -9.81 -4.45 8.16
C GLU A 65 -10.79 -3.77 7.22
N THR A 66 -10.76 -4.12 5.95
CA THR A 66 -11.63 -3.49 4.96
C THR A 66 -12.28 -4.53 4.05
N LYS A 67 -13.51 -4.24 3.63
CA LYS A 67 -14.21 -5.03 2.60
C LYS A 67 -14.05 -4.39 1.22
N ARG A 68 -13.48 -3.21 1.15
CA ARG A 68 -13.26 -2.50 -0.12
C ARG A 68 -12.13 -3.14 -0.92
N PRO A 69 -12.14 -3.01 -2.24
CA PRO A 69 -10.98 -3.39 -3.05
C PRO A 69 -9.76 -2.63 -2.62
N ILE A 70 -8.60 -3.28 -2.61
CA ILE A 70 -7.35 -2.69 -2.14
C ILE A 70 -6.41 -2.43 -3.32
N LEU A 71 -5.89 -1.21 -3.38
CA LEU A 71 -4.92 -0.79 -4.39
C LEU A 71 -3.61 -0.39 -3.71
N VAL A 72 -2.52 -0.67 -4.38
CA VAL A 72 -1.17 -0.30 -3.92
C VAL A 72 -0.47 0.44 -5.04
N GLY A 73 0.04 1.63 -4.74
CA GLY A 73 0.89 2.37 -5.67
C GLY A 73 2.34 2.31 -5.24
N THR A 74 3.25 2.03 -6.16
CA THR A 74 4.69 2.01 -5.88
C THR A 74 5.48 2.39 -7.13
N TRP A 75 6.77 2.66 -6.97
CA TRP A 75 7.64 2.96 -8.11
C TRP A 75 7.79 1.74 -9.02
N ALA A 76 7.78 2.00 -10.31
CA ALA A 76 8.00 0.94 -11.31
C ALA A 76 9.35 0.24 -11.12
N ALA A 77 10.35 0.96 -10.62
CA ALA A 77 11.69 0.41 -10.38
C ALA A 77 11.79 -0.41 -9.10
N ALA A 78 10.78 -0.35 -8.24
CA ALA A 78 10.79 -1.08 -6.96
C ALA A 78 10.36 -2.53 -7.16
N THR A 79 11.20 -3.30 -7.83
CA THR A 79 10.86 -4.69 -8.21
C THR A 79 10.63 -5.58 -7.00
N TRP A 80 11.33 -5.35 -5.89
CA TRP A 80 11.12 -6.12 -4.66
C TRP A 80 9.72 -5.90 -4.07
N ALA A 81 9.23 -4.65 -4.10
CA ALA A 81 7.89 -4.32 -3.61
C ALA A 81 6.83 -4.95 -4.50
N ILE A 82 6.99 -4.84 -5.81
CA ILE A 82 6.07 -5.44 -6.77
C ILE A 82 5.97 -6.95 -6.54
N ARG A 83 7.10 -7.63 -6.41
CA ARG A 83 7.12 -9.08 -6.14
C ARG A 83 6.47 -9.42 -4.81
N PHE A 84 6.71 -8.59 -3.79
CA PHE A 84 6.11 -8.79 -2.47
C PHE A 84 4.58 -8.85 -2.57
N TYR A 85 3.99 -7.87 -3.24
CA TYR A 85 2.53 -7.83 -3.39
C TYR A 85 2.01 -8.91 -4.34
N GLN A 86 2.73 -9.21 -5.42
CA GLN A 86 2.33 -10.27 -6.35
C GLN A 86 2.25 -11.64 -5.67
N LYS A 87 3.18 -11.93 -4.78
CA LYS A 87 3.17 -13.19 -4.01
C LYS A 87 1.96 -13.30 -3.10
N ARG A 88 1.29 -12.19 -2.82
CA ARG A 88 0.14 -12.16 -1.92
C ARG A 88 -1.17 -11.92 -2.64
N GLY A 89 -1.21 -12.18 -3.94
CA GLY A 89 -2.42 -12.16 -4.73
C GLY A 89 -2.76 -10.85 -5.40
N PHE A 90 -1.88 -9.87 -5.31
CA PHE A 90 -2.04 -8.61 -6.03
C PHE A 90 -1.51 -8.76 -7.46
N GLN A 91 -2.11 -8.05 -8.40
CA GLN A 91 -1.68 -8.07 -9.79
C GLN A 91 -1.47 -6.66 -10.31
N LEU A 92 -0.48 -6.50 -11.18
CA LEU A 92 -0.22 -5.22 -11.84
C LEU A 92 -1.39 -4.85 -12.73
N VAL A 93 -1.83 -3.60 -12.61
CA VAL A 93 -2.86 -3.02 -13.45
C VAL A 93 -2.22 -2.53 -14.75
N PRO A 94 -2.88 -2.68 -15.92
CA PRO A 94 -2.35 -2.15 -17.18
C PRO A 94 -2.07 -0.65 -17.13
N ASN A 95 -1.08 -0.18 -17.89
CA ASN A 95 -0.60 1.19 -17.80
C ASN A 95 -1.68 2.26 -18.03
N GLY A 96 -2.57 2.07 -18.98
CA GLY A 96 -3.64 3.03 -19.21
C GLY A 96 -4.58 3.17 -18.03
N GLU A 97 -4.96 2.05 -17.44
CA GLU A 97 -5.81 2.02 -16.25
C GLU A 97 -5.05 2.55 -15.03
N LYS A 98 -3.76 2.25 -14.92
CA LYS A 98 -2.90 2.72 -13.84
C LYS A 98 -2.89 4.25 -13.76
N ASP A 99 -2.76 4.93 -14.89
CA ASP A 99 -2.75 6.38 -14.94
C ASP A 99 -4.06 6.97 -14.41
N GLU A 100 -5.19 6.40 -14.81
CA GLU A 100 -6.51 6.85 -14.35
C GLU A 100 -6.67 6.63 -12.85
N LEU A 101 -6.23 5.49 -12.34
CA LEU A 101 -6.33 5.19 -10.90
C LEU A 101 -5.48 6.13 -10.07
N LEU A 102 -4.27 6.42 -10.51
CA LEU A 102 -3.39 7.32 -9.78
C LEU A 102 -3.97 8.74 -9.72
N ARG A 103 -4.55 9.22 -10.82
CA ARG A 103 -5.20 10.52 -10.83
C ARG A 103 -6.44 10.56 -9.92
N LYS A 104 -7.21 9.49 -9.92
CA LYS A 104 -8.48 9.42 -9.17
C LYS A 104 -8.26 9.29 -7.67
N TYR A 105 -7.31 8.45 -7.25
CA TYR A 105 -7.19 8.08 -5.84
C TYR A 105 -5.98 8.68 -5.13
N TRP A 106 -4.91 9.02 -5.83
CA TRP A 106 -3.68 9.53 -5.22
C TRP A 106 -3.46 11.01 -5.37
N ALA A 107 -4.00 11.64 -6.41
CA ALA A 107 -3.83 13.07 -6.68
C ALA A 107 -2.35 13.50 -6.66
N ILE A 108 -1.50 12.74 -7.32
CA ILE A 108 -0.05 13.00 -7.40
C ILE A 108 0.33 13.70 -8.70
N PRO A 109 1.51 14.36 -8.76
CA PRO A 109 1.96 15.02 -9.98
C PRO A 109 2.13 14.05 -11.14
N GLN A 110 1.96 14.57 -12.37
CA GLN A 110 2.08 13.78 -13.61
C GLN A 110 3.42 13.02 -13.68
N ARG A 111 4.50 13.64 -13.27
CA ARG A 111 5.82 13.02 -13.25
C ARG A 111 5.86 11.75 -12.40
N GLN A 112 5.20 11.78 -11.25
CA GLN A 112 5.11 10.62 -10.36
C GLN A 112 4.20 9.55 -10.94
N ILE A 113 3.14 9.94 -11.64
CA ILE A 113 2.26 9.00 -12.34
C ILE A 113 3.06 8.18 -13.35
N GLU A 114 3.91 8.84 -14.13
CA GLU A 114 4.70 8.21 -15.18
C GLU A 114 5.68 7.16 -14.65
N THR A 115 6.19 7.36 -13.43
CA THR A 115 7.19 6.48 -12.84
C THR A 115 6.62 5.48 -11.84
N SER A 116 5.31 5.43 -11.69
CA SER A 116 4.64 4.57 -10.72
C SER A 116 3.87 3.45 -11.41
N VAL A 117 3.59 2.40 -10.65
CA VAL A 117 2.68 1.32 -11.03
C VAL A 117 1.63 1.17 -9.95
N VAL A 118 0.52 0.51 -10.28
CA VAL A 118 -0.55 0.17 -9.36
C VAL A 118 -0.75 -1.33 -9.38
N LEU A 119 -0.89 -1.92 -8.19
CA LEU A 119 -1.30 -3.32 -8.05
C LEU A 119 -2.67 -3.33 -7.39
N ALA A 120 -3.48 -4.30 -7.78
CA ALA A 120 -4.84 -4.44 -7.28
C ALA A 120 -5.04 -5.84 -6.71
N ASP A 121 -5.86 -5.93 -5.66
CA ASP A 121 -6.19 -7.20 -5.06
C ASP A 121 -7.28 -7.94 -5.84
N ARG A 122 -7.63 -9.14 -5.37
CA ARG A 122 -8.64 -9.96 -6.03
C ARG A 122 -10.01 -9.28 -6.10
N LYS A 123 -10.38 -8.54 -5.07
CA LYS A 123 -11.69 -7.87 -5.03
C LYS A 123 -11.83 -6.87 -6.18
N TRP A 124 -10.78 -6.10 -6.44
CA TRP A 124 -10.77 -5.18 -7.57
C TRP A 124 -10.86 -5.93 -8.91
N LEU A 125 -10.03 -6.97 -9.05
CA LEU A 125 -9.94 -7.73 -10.29
C LEU A 125 -11.22 -8.47 -10.63
N GLN A 126 -11.99 -8.89 -9.63
CA GLN A 126 -13.22 -9.68 -9.82
C GLN A 126 -14.48 -8.85 -9.99
N GLY A 127 -14.46 -7.58 -9.74
CA GLY A 127 -15.68 -6.81 -9.89
C GLY A 127 -15.68 -5.43 -9.31
N GLY A 128 -14.56 -5.01 -8.77
CA GLY A 128 -14.43 -3.68 -8.20
C GLY A 128 -14.31 -2.55 -9.22
N ARG A 129 -14.32 -2.88 -10.48
CA ARG A 129 -14.10 -1.90 -11.57
C ARG A 129 -15.36 -1.22 -11.99
#